data_6aef5ef0a1a43606eeb1949ebcdbe7e6
#
_entry.id   6aef5ef0a1a43606eeb1949ebcdbe7e6
#
_cell.length_a   1.000
_cell.length_b   1.000
_cell.length_c   1.000
_cell.angle_alpha   90.00
_cell.angle_beta   90.00
_cell.angle_gamma   90.00
#
_symmetry.space_group_name_H-M   'P 1'
#
loop_
_entity.id
_entity.type
_entity.pdbx_description
1 polymer ?
#
loop_
_entity_poly.entity_id
_entity_poly.type
_entity_poly.pdbx_seq_one_letter_code
_entity_poly.pdbx_strand_id
1 'polypeptide(L)'
;MTQQALIVVDVQPTFCEGGELGVDGGNAVAERIATFVKQHRADYDYIATTQDWHIEPGDHWSEQPDFVDTWPVHGKAGTPNAELHPAIAALNIAHHFKKGQYSAAYSGFEGIEDNSDRIQSREQVAAELEAGHTLATALADANVLRVDVVGIAESHCVKETALDAQRLGYDVRVFTDLTVPVSAELGQAARTEMQANDIELVHS
;
A
#
# COMPACT_ATOMS: atom_id res chain seq x y z
N MET A 1 -24.62 10.09 -2.39
CA MET A 1 -23.28 10.30 -1.79
C MET A 1 -22.30 9.61 -2.72
N THR A 2 -21.13 10.16 -2.96
CA THR A 2 -20.10 9.54 -3.80
C THR A 2 -19.55 8.35 -3.03
N GLN A 3 -19.56 7.15 -3.61
CA GLN A 3 -18.96 5.97 -2.98
C GLN A 3 -17.45 6.11 -2.98
N GLN A 4 -16.83 6.02 -1.80
CA GLN A 4 -15.41 6.27 -1.63
C GLN A 4 -14.71 5.16 -0.86
N ALA A 5 -13.48 4.89 -1.25
CA ALA A 5 -12.61 3.94 -0.60
C ALA A 5 -11.40 4.63 0.05
N LEU A 6 -10.91 4.05 1.13
CA LEU A 6 -9.62 4.36 1.74
C LEU A 6 -8.67 3.18 1.56
N ILE A 7 -7.51 3.43 0.97
CA ILE A 7 -6.46 2.44 0.82
C ILE A 7 -5.29 2.80 1.75
N VAL A 8 -5.03 1.93 2.70
CA VAL A 8 -3.91 2.04 3.66
C VAL A 8 -2.76 1.22 3.10
N VAL A 9 -1.79 1.90 2.50
CA VAL A 9 -0.72 1.29 1.73
C VAL A 9 0.46 0.93 2.61
N ASP A 10 0.81 -0.35 2.67
CA ASP A 10 2.05 -0.94 3.17
C ASP A 10 2.50 -0.43 4.56
N VAL A 11 1.56 -0.19 5.46
CA VAL A 11 1.89 0.21 6.82
C VAL A 11 2.30 -1.04 7.61
N GLN A 12 3.56 -1.44 7.44
CA GLN A 12 4.17 -2.65 7.95
C GLN A 12 5.44 -2.34 8.74
N PRO A 13 5.81 -3.14 9.76
CA PRO A 13 7.05 -2.93 10.52
C PRO A 13 8.30 -2.90 9.65
N THR A 14 8.36 -3.63 8.53
CA THR A 14 9.49 -3.61 7.59
C THR A 14 9.81 -2.20 7.08
N PHE A 15 8.81 -1.32 6.98
CA PHE A 15 8.92 0.08 6.51
C PHE A 15 8.89 1.11 7.62
N CYS A 16 8.78 0.70 8.89
CA CYS A 16 8.85 1.59 10.03
C CYS A 16 10.25 1.56 10.66
N GLU A 17 10.54 2.51 11.55
CA GLU A 17 11.83 2.57 12.24
C GLU A 17 12.12 1.24 12.94
N GLY A 18 13.28 0.68 12.66
CA GLY A 18 13.73 -0.62 13.14
C GLY A 18 13.45 -1.78 12.20
N GLY A 19 12.71 -1.58 11.12
CA GLY A 19 12.52 -2.56 10.04
C GLY A 19 13.64 -2.52 9.00
N GLU A 20 13.59 -3.45 8.04
CA GLU A 20 14.65 -3.67 7.05
C GLU A 20 14.78 -2.49 6.06
N LEU A 21 13.68 -1.82 5.75
CA LEU A 21 13.62 -0.62 4.92
C LEU A 21 12.89 0.52 5.66
N GLY A 22 13.20 0.69 6.94
CA GLY A 22 12.54 1.66 7.79
C GLY A 22 12.73 3.10 7.30
N VAL A 23 11.64 3.85 7.26
CA VAL A 23 11.63 5.29 7.01
C VAL A 23 11.41 6.06 8.30
N ASP A 24 12.03 7.24 8.40
CA ASP A 24 11.84 8.13 9.56
C ASP A 24 10.36 8.60 9.62
N GLY A 25 9.72 8.41 10.77
CA GLY A 25 8.32 8.77 10.97
C GLY A 25 7.33 7.67 10.59
N GLY A 26 7.78 6.48 10.20
CA GLY A 26 6.91 5.34 9.85
C GLY A 26 6.00 4.91 10.99
N ASN A 27 6.53 4.72 12.20
CA ASN A 27 5.70 4.40 13.37
C ASN A 27 4.71 5.54 13.71
N ALA A 28 5.15 6.79 13.59
CA ALA A 28 4.30 7.94 13.90
C ALA A 28 3.17 8.10 12.87
N VAL A 29 3.40 7.84 11.58
CA VAL A 29 2.35 7.89 10.58
C VAL A 29 1.36 6.75 10.75
N ALA A 30 1.80 5.54 11.14
CA ALA A 30 0.91 4.43 11.45
C ALA A 30 -0.12 4.79 12.53
N GLU A 31 0.32 5.46 13.60
CA GLU A 31 -0.58 5.92 14.68
C GLU A 31 -1.53 7.04 14.22
N ARG A 32 -1.07 7.97 13.37
CA ARG A 32 -1.93 9.01 12.79
C ARG A 32 -3.00 8.39 11.89
N ILE A 33 -2.62 7.46 11.01
CA ILE A 33 -3.56 6.73 10.14
C ILE A 33 -4.58 5.97 10.99
N ALA A 34 -4.13 5.27 12.04
CA ALA A 34 -5.04 4.54 12.93
C ALA A 34 -6.05 5.48 13.62
N THR A 35 -5.61 6.66 14.01
CA THR A 35 -6.49 7.69 14.59
C THR A 35 -7.49 8.21 13.58
N PHE A 36 -7.03 8.54 12.38
CA PHE A 36 -7.87 9.00 11.27
C PHE A 36 -8.95 7.97 10.91
N VAL A 37 -8.56 6.71 10.72
CA VAL A 37 -9.52 5.63 10.38
C VAL A 37 -10.57 5.47 11.46
N LYS A 38 -10.22 5.53 12.75
CA LYS A 38 -11.19 5.45 13.84
C LYS A 38 -12.22 6.59 13.83
N GLN A 39 -11.80 7.79 13.44
CA GLN A 39 -12.65 8.98 13.40
C GLN A 39 -13.52 9.06 12.14
N HIS A 40 -13.01 8.58 11.01
CA HIS A 40 -13.58 8.75 9.67
C HIS A 40 -14.06 7.45 9.02
N ARG A 41 -14.09 6.33 9.76
CA ARG A 41 -14.48 5.02 9.20
C ARG A 41 -15.87 5.04 8.53
N ALA A 42 -16.79 5.82 9.05
CA ALA A 42 -18.15 5.92 8.54
C ALA A 42 -18.26 6.76 7.25
N ASP A 43 -17.19 7.48 6.88
CA ASP A 43 -17.13 8.28 5.66
C ASP A 43 -16.78 7.43 4.44
N TYR A 44 -16.31 6.19 4.65
CA TYR A 44 -15.84 5.27 3.61
C TYR A 44 -16.76 4.05 3.47
N ASP A 45 -17.12 3.76 2.23
CA ASP A 45 -17.89 2.56 1.87
C ASP A 45 -17.00 1.32 1.79
N TYR A 46 -15.69 1.53 1.52
CA TYR A 46 -14.71 0.47 1.41
C TYR A 46 -13.37 0.89 2.03
N ILE A 47 -12.80 0.04 2.86
CA ILE A 47 -11.46 0.27 3.44
C ILE A 47 -10.62 -0.98 3.24
N ALA A 48 -9.45 -0.83 2.64
CA ALA A 48 -8.50 -1.91 2.42
C ALA A 48 -7.09 -1.54 2.88
N THR A 49 -6.28 -2.56 3.15
CA THR A 49 -4.84 -2.44 3.32
C THR A 49 -4.12 -3.10 2.15
N THR A 50 -2.92 -2.64 1.85
CA THR A 50 -1.96 -3.39 1.03
C THR A 50 -0.75 -3.79 1.87
N GLN A 51 -0.07 -4.85 1.44
CA GLN A 51 1.14 -5.35 2.10
C GLN A 51 2.12 -5.89 1.06
N ASP A 52 3.40 -5.57 1.20
CA ASP A 52 4.46 -6.38 0.59
C ASP A 52 4.48 -7.76 1.27
N TRP A 53 4.39 -8.80 0.44
CA TRP A 53 4.36 -10.19 0.90
C TRP A 53 5.28 -11.05 0.05
N HIS A 54 6.58 -10.71 0.09
CA HIS A 54 7.58 -11.32 -0.78
C HIS A 54 7.91 -12.75 -0.36
N ILE A 55 7.78 -13.69 -1.29
CA ILE A 55 8.15 -15.10 -1.12
C ILE A 55 9.47 -15.36 -1.86
N GLU A 56 9.50 -15.07 -3.15
CA GLU A 56 10.66 -15.18 -4.03
C GLU A 56 10.57 -14.12 -5.13
N PRO A 57 10.81 -12.82 -4.82
CA PRO A 57 10.58 -11.72 -5.76
C PRO A 57 11.72 -11.57 -6.79
N GLY A 58 12.64 -12.54 -6.90
CA GLY A 58 13.73 -12.51 -7.87
C GLY A 58 14.72 -11.38 -7.59
N ASP A 59 15.14 -10.68 -8.65
CA ASP A 59 16.14 -9.63 -8.60
C ASP A 59 15.72 -8.38 -7.81
N HIS A 60 14.45 -8.33 -7.36
CA HIS A 60 13.99 -7.26 -6.45
C HIS A 60 14.76 -7.27 -5.13
N TRP A 61 15.17 -8.44 -4.65
CA TRP A 61 16.07 -8.58 -3.51
C TRP A 61 17.53 -8.71 -3.95
N SER A 62 18.41 -7.93 -3.35
CA SER A 62 19.85 -7.96 -3.65
C SER A 62 20.67 -7.82 -2.36
N GLU A 63 21.80 -8.53 -2.31
CA GLU A 63 22.83 -8.31 -1.27
C GLU A 63 23.63 -7.02 -1.51
N GLN A 64 23.56 -6.46 -2.71
CA GLN A 64 24.18 -5.19 -3.10
C GLN A 64 23.13 -4.30 -3.80
N PRO A 65 22.14 -3.82 -3.06
CA PRO A 65 21.04 -3.08 -3.66
C PRO A 65 21.50 -1.70 -4.17
N ASP A 66 20.92 -1.28 -5.28
CA ASP A 66 21.09 0.08 -5.82
C ASP A 66 20.13 1.10 -5.21
N PHE A 67 19.12 0.64 -4.46
CA PHE A 67 18.07 1.45 -3.84
C PHE A 67 17.23 2.24 -4.86
N VAL A 68 17.12 1.74 -6.08
CA VAL A 68 16.27 2.24 -7.17
C VAL A 68 15.34 1.12 -7.65
N ASP A 69 15.94 0.03 -8.14
CA ASP A 69 15.21 -1.14 -8.64
C ASP A 69 15.40 -2.37 -7.76
N THR A 70 16.47 -2.39 -6.96
CA THR A 70 16.84 -3.51 -6.10
C THR A 70 16.96 -3.07 -4.64
N TRP A 71 16.54 -3.94 -3.74
CA TRP A 71 16.41 -3.65 -2.32
C TRP A 71 17.01 -4.78 -1.46
N PRO A 72 17.42 -4.51 -0.20
CA PRO A 72 17.70 -5.59 0.74
C PRO A 72 16.43 -6.42 0.97
N VAL A 73 16.59 -7.61 1.54
CA VAL A 73 15.43 -8.46 1.90
C VAL A 73 14.51 -7.69 2.85
N HIS A 74 13.27 -7.51 2.47
CA HIS A 74 12.22 -6.80 3.21
C HIS A 74 10.87 -7.44 2.93
N GLY A 75 9.85 -7.14 3.73
CA GLY A 75 8.48 -7.63 3.52
C GLY A 75 8.39 -9.14 3.30
N LYS A 76 9.30 -9.92 3.92
CA LYS A 76 9.38 -11.37 3.71
C LYS A 76 8.17 -12.07 4.31
N ALA A 77 7.41 -12.75 3.47
CA ALA A 77 6.22 -13.50 3.84
C ALA A 77 6.46 -14.44 5.04
N GLY A 78 5.51 -14.45 5.97
CA GLY A 78 5.57 -15.27 7.16
C GLY A 78 6.56 -14.75 8.24
N THR A 79 7.04 -13.52 8.14
CA THR A 79 7.82 -12.86 9.19
C THR A 79 7.01 -11.76 9.87
N PRO A 80 7.27 -11.43 11.15
CA PRO A 80 6.56 -10.38 11.86
C PRO A 80 6.65 -9.00 11.17
N ASN A 81 7.74 -8.74 10.44
CA ASN A 81 7.93 -7.47 9.75
C ASN A 81 7.10 -7.34 8.46
N ALA A 82 6.61 -8.45 7.88
CA ALA A 82 5.68 -8.44 6.77
C ALA A 82 4.21 -8.29 7.19
N GLU A 83 3.90 -8.44 8.48
CA GLU A 83 2.56 -8.22 9.01
C GLU A 83 2.19 -6.73 8.98
N LEU A 84 0.91 -6.44 9.18
CA LEU A 84 0.48 -5.05 9.39
C LEU A 84 1.06 -4.49 10.68
N HIS A 85 1.41 -3.21 10.67
CA HIS A 85 1.77 -2.49 11.89
C HIS A 85 0.68 -2.67 12.96
N PRO A 86 1.02 -2.91 14.24
CA PRO A 86 0.02 -3.21 15.28
C PRO A 86 -1.13 -2.19 15.38
N ALA A 87 -0.85 -0.91 15.17
CA ALA A 87 -1.88 0.13 15.17
C ALA A 87 -2.91 -0.05 14.05
N ILE A 88 -2.49 -0.55 12.89
CA ILE A 88 -3.37 -0.83 11.74
C ILE A 88 -4.08 -2.17 11.91
N ALA A 89 -3.39 -3.20 12.35
CA ALA A 89 -3.99 -4.51 12.64
C ALA A 89 -5.16 -4.39 13.64
N ALA A 90 -5.01 -3.53 14.65
CA ALA A 90 -6.05 -3.27 15.66
C ALA A 90 -7.34 -2.60 15.10
N LEU A 91 -7.32 -2.11 13.86
CA LEU A 91 -8.49 -1.52 13.21
C LEU A 91 -9.50 -2.56 12.69
N ASN A 92 -9.10 -3.83 12.61
CA ASN A 92 -9.92 -4.92 12.06
C ASN A 92 -10.52 -4.54 10.69
N ILE A 93 -9.67 -4.10 9.77
CA ILE A 93 -10.03 -3.91 8.36
C ILE A 93 -10.29 -5.28 7.75
N ALA A 94 -11.31 -5.40 6.90
CA ALA A 94 -11.76 -6.69 6.38
C ALA A 94 -11.05 -7.13 5.10
N HIS A 95 -10.42 -6.20 4.39
CA HIS A 95 -9.86 -6.43 3.05
C HIS A 95 -8.36 -6.17 3.07
N HIS A 96 -7.57 -7.21 2.77
CA HIS A 96 -6.12 -7.15 2.73
C HIS A 96 -5.62 -7.62 1.37
N PHE A 97 -4.83 -6.79 0.70
CA PHE A 97 -4.24 -7.11 -0.60
C PHE A 97 -2.73 -7.30 -0.44
N LYS A 98 -2.25 -8.49 -0.77
CA LYS A 98 -0.84 -8.85 -0.70
C LYS A 98 -0.21 -8.83 -2.08
N LYS A 99 0.93 -8.16 -2.22
CA LYS A 99 1.61 -7.96 -3.49
C LYS A 99 3.08 -8.39 -3.44
N GLY A 100 3.68 -8.55 -4.61
CA GLY A 100 5.10 -8.80 -4.73
C GLY A 100 5.55 -10.20 -4.33
N GLN A 101 4.66 -11.19 -4.30
CA GLN A 101 5.00 -12.54 -3.86
C GLN A 101 6.16 -13.13 -4.66
N TYR A 102 6.13 -12.94 -6.00
CA TYR A 102 7.09 -13.56 -6.93
C TYR A 102 7.68 -12.58 -7.95
N SER A 103 7.51 -11.29 -7.74
CA SER A 103 8.03 -10.21 -8.58
C SER A 103 8.20 -8.95 -7.76
N ALA A 104 8.90 -7.94 -8.29
CA ALA A 104 8.79 -6.58 -7.80
C ALA A 104 7.33 -6.12 -7.90
N ALA A 105 6.85 -5.38 -6.94
CA ALA A 105 5.54 -4.74 -6.97
C ALA A 105 5.54 -3.50 -6.09
N TYR A 106 4.95 -2.41 -6.59
CA TYR A 106 4.83 -1.15 -5.86
C TYR A 106 3.37 -0.76 -5.64
N SER A 107 2.55 -0.86 -6.70
CA SER A 107 1.13 -0.50 -6.62
C SER A 107 0.32 -1.54 -5.86
N GLY A 108 -0.62 -1.09 -5.01
CA GLY A 108 -1.60 -1.97 -4.39
C GLY A 108 -2.49 -2.72 -5.39
N PHE A 109 -2.60 -2.21 -6.62
CA PHE A 109 -3.35 -2.85 -7.70
C PHE A 109 -2.66 -4.07 -8.31
N GLU A 110 -1.39 -4.31 -7.99
CA GLU A 110 -0.65 -5.52 -8.37
C GLU A 110 -0.91 -6.70 -7.42
N GLY A 111 -1.60 -6.46 -6.30
CA GLY A 111 -1.88 -7.44 -5.26
C GLY A 111 -3.13 -8.27 -5.50
N ILE A 112 -3.18 -9.39 -4.80
CA ILE A 112 -4.36 -10.25 -4.67
C ILE A 112 -4.97 -10.11 -3.29
N GLU A 113 -6.30 -10.24 -3.17
CA GLU A 113 -6.96 -10.28 -1.88
C GLU A 113 -6.58 -11.56 -1.14
N ASP A 114 -5.91 -11.42 -0.01
CA ASP A 114 -5.54 -12.52 0.88
C ASP A 114 -5.59 -12.08 2.33
N ASN A 115 -6.63 -12.51 3.02
CA ASN A 115 -6.87 -12.26 4.43
C ASN A 115 -6.20 -13.30 5.34
N SER A 116 -5.29 -14.12 4.78
CA SER A 116 -4.55 -15.14 5.49
C SER A 116 -3.04 -14.87 5.45
N ASP A 117 -2.29 -15.48 6.38
CA ASP A 117 -0.84 -15.39 6.43
C ASP A 117 -0.17 -16.60 5.76
N ARG A 118 -0.89 -17.24 4.82
CA ARG A 118 -0.37 -18.40 4.10
C ARG A 118 0.68 -17.99 3.07
N ILE A 119 1.69 -18.84 2.94
CA ILE A 119 2.63 -18.76 1.83
C ILE A 119 2.03 -19.55 0.68
N GLN A 120 1.57 -18.83 -0.35
CA GLN A 120 0.97 -19.42 -1.55
C GLN A 120 2.06 -19.75 -2.59
N SER A 121 1.86 -20.81 -3.40
CA SER A 121 2.75 -21.07 -4.53
C SER A 121 2.54 -20.06 -5.66
N ARG A 122 3.49 -19.98 -6.59
CA ARG A 122 3.39 -19.11 -7.77
C ARG A 122 2.11 -19.39 -8.58
N GLU A 123 1.76 -20.66 -8.73
CA GLU A 123 0.55 -21.09 -9.45
C GLU A 123 -0.74 -20.68 -8.71
N GLN A 124 -0.72 -20.72 -7.37
CA GLN A 124 -1.86 -20.27 -6.57
C GLN A 124 -2.06 -18.75 -6.70
N VAL A 125 -0.97 -17.96 -6.59
CA VAL A 125 -1.05 -16.50 -6.80
C VAL A 125 -1.54 -16.17 -8.22
N ALA A 126 -1.03 -16.86 -9.25
CA ALA A 126 -1.49 -16.66 -10.62
C ALA A 126 -2.98 -17.00 -10.79
N ALA A 127 -3.46 -18.06 -10.15
CA ALA A 127 -4.87 -18.43 -10.19
C ALA A 127 -5.78 -17.38 -9.52
N GLU A 128 -5.35 -16.77 -8.41
CA GLU A 128 -6.10 -15.69 -7.76
C GLU A 128 -6.17 -14.43 -8.64
N LEU A 129 -5.07 -14.08 -9.34
CA LEU A 129 -5.04 -12.99 -10.31
C LEU A 129 -5.99 -13.26 -11.49
N GLU A 130 -5.96 -14.47 -12.06
CA GLU A 130 -6.85 -14.89 -13.15
C GLU A 130 -8.33 -14.93 -12.72
N ALA A 131 -8.60 -15.27 -11.47
CA ALA A 131 -9.94 -15.23 -10.88
C ALA A 131 -10.45 -13.80 -10.62
N GLY A 132 -9.57 -12.79 -10.74
CA GLY A 132 -9.93 -11.39 -10.54
C GLY A 132 -10.02 -10.96 -9.06
N HIS A 133 -9.39 -11.71 -8.15
CA HIS A 133 -9.34 -11.33 -6.72
C HIS A 133 -8.35 -10.20 -6.50
N THR A 134 -8.59 -9.06 -7.13
CA THR A 134 -7.71 -7.89 -7.15
C THR A 134 -8.39 -6.65 -6.56
N LEU A 135 -7.57 -5.67 -6.14
CA LEU A 135 -8.09 -4.39 -5.65
C LEU A 135 -8.97 -3.69 -6.70
N ALA A 136 -8.59 -3.75 -7.98
CA ALA A 136 -9.38 -3.15 -9.05
C ALA A 136 -10.80 -3.74 -9.14
N THR A 137 -10.91 -5.07 -9.09
CA THR A 137 -12.21 -5.75 -9.11
C THR A 137 -13.02 -5.42 -7.86
N ALA A 138 -12.40 -5.47 -6.67
CA ALA A 138 -13.08 -5.20 -5.42
C ALA A 138 -13.64 -3.76 -5.36
N LEU A 139 -12.89 -2.77 -5.81
CA LEU A 139 -13.35 -1.38 -5.87
C LEU A 139 -14.47 -1.19 -6.93
N ALA A 140 -14.38 -1.87 -8.07
CA ALA A 140 -15.41 -1.84 -9.10
C ALA A 140 -16.72 -2.47 -8.61
N ASP A 141 -16.66 -3.63 -7.95
CA ASP A 141 -17.83 -4.32 -7.38
C ASP A 141 -18.49 -3.50 -6.25
N ALA A 142 -17.69 -2.76 -5.49
CA ALA A 142 -18.15 -1.82 -4.49
C ALA A 142 -18.69 -0.50 -5.10
N ASN A 143 -18.64 -0.34 -6.43
CA ASN A 143 -19.03 0.88 -7.15
C ASN A 143 -18.30 2.14 -6.66
N VAL A 144 -17.05 2.02 -6.25
CA VAL A 144 -16.23 3.14 -5.78
C VAL A 144 -16.01 4.13 -6.93
N LEU A 145 -16.07 5.41 -6.62
CA LEU A 145 -15.82 6.50 -7.56
C LEU A 145 -14.60 7.35 -7.13
N ARG A 146 -14.31 7.38 -5.82
CA ARG A 146 -13.18 8.10 -5.25
C ARG A 146 -12.31 7.18 -4.42
N VAL A 147 -11.01 7.33 -4.55
CA VAL A 147 -9.99 6.60 -3.78
C VAL A 147 -9.14 7.59 -3.00
N ASP A 148 -9.14 7.45 -1.68
CA ASP A 148 -8.24 8.14 -0.79
C ASP A 148 -7.09 7.21 -0.45
N VAL A 149 -5.85 7.72 -0.52
CA VAL A 149 -4.64 6.93 -0.30
C VAL A 149 -3.84 7.51 0.86
N VAL A 150 -3.45 6.64 1.79
CA VAL A 150 -2.57 6.92 2.93
C VAL A 150 -1.54 5.81 3.06
N GLY A 151 -0.45 5.98 3.78
CA GLY A 151 0.50 4.89 4.08
C GLY A 151 1.96 5.20 3.79
N ILE A 152 2.73 4.15 3.48
CA ILE A 152 4.20 4.13 3.33
C ILE A 152 4.60 3.39 2.06
N ALA A 153 5.65 3.81 1.32
CA ALA A 153 6.24 5.12 1.40
C ALA A 153 5.61 6.03 0.35
N GLU A 154 5.39 7.31 0.71
CA GLU A 154 4.79 8.31 -0.18
C GLU A 154 5.48 8.36 -1.54
N SER A 155 6.82 8.27 -1.54
CA SER A 155 7.64 8.35 -2.75
C SER A 155 7.61 7.09 -3.63
N HIS A 156 7.04 5.98 -3.17
CA HIS A 156 7.04 4.68 -3.85
C HIS A 156 5.62 4.08 -3.88
N CYS A 157 5.31 3.17 -2.98
CA CYS A 157 4.05 2.40 -3.03
C CYS A 157 2.80 3.27 -2.96
N VAL A 158 2.79 4.33 -2.16
CA VAL A 158 1.67 5.28 -2.11
C VAL A 158 1.49 5.97 -3.45
N LYS A 159 2.57 6.53 -4.02
CA LYS A 159 2.55 7.19 -5.32
C LYS A 159 2.08 6.25 -6.43
N GLU A 160 2.66 5.07 -6.55
CA GLU A 160 2.30 4.11 -7.61
C GLU A 160 0.84 3.64 -7.46
N THR A 161 0.37 3.40 -6.24
CA THR A 161 -1.04 3.07 -5.98
C THR A 161 -1.97 4.21 -6.40
N ALA A 162 -1.63 5.45 -6.07
CA ALA A 162 -2.43 6.61 -6.45
C ALA A 162 -2.46 6.84 -7.97
N LEU A 163 -1.31 6.67 -8.65
CA LEU A 163 -1.22 6.78 -10.10
C LEU A 163 -2.03 5.71 -10.81
N ASP A 164 -2.00 4.46 -10.34
CA ASP A 164 -2.80 3.39 -10.93
C ASP A 164 -4.30 3.59 -10.67
N ALA A 165 -4.69 4.04 -9.49
CA ALA A 165 -6.08 4.42 -9.23
C ALA A 165 -6.56 5.49 -10.22
N GLN A 166 -5.75 6.51 -10.46
CA GLN A 166 -6.06 7.57 -11.42
C GLN A 166 -6.16 7.03 -12.86
N ARG A 167 -5.23 6.17 -13.29
CA ARG A 167 -5.27 5.51 -14.61
C ARG A 167 -6.52 4.65 -14.81
N LEU A 168 -7.04 4.05 -13.73
CA LEU A 168 -8.28 3.29 -13.73
C LEU A 168 -9.54 4.17 -13.73
N GLY A 169 -9.39 5.49 -13.63
CA GLY A 169 -10.47 6.47 -13.75
C GLY A 169 -11.12 6.87 -12.44
N TYR A 170 -10.52 6.56 -11.31
CA TYR A 170 -10.97 7.04 -10.00
C TYR A 170 -10.61 8.53 -9.79
N ASP A 171 -11.44 9.23 -9.03
CA ASP A 171 -11.09 10.51 -8.42
C ASP A 171 -10.17 10.23 -7.23
N VAL A 172 -8.92 10.71 -7.25
CA VAL A 172 -7.88 10.27 -6.29
C VAL A 172 -7.41 11.42 -5.42
N ARG A 173 -7.35 11.16 -4.10
CA ARG A 173 -6.72 12.05 -3.12
C ARG A 173 -5.63 11.31 -2.34
N VAL A 174 -4.55 12.02 -2.05
CA VAL A 174 -3.49 11.54 -1.15
C VAL A 174 -3.38 12.47 0.05
N PHE A 175 -3.47 11.92 1.25
CA PHE A 175 -3.33 12.69 2.49
C PHE A 175 -1.86 12.81 2.87
N THR A 176 -1.27 13.95 2.61
CA THR A 176 0.17 14.18 2.76
C THR A 176 0.68 14.16 4.21
N ASP A 177 -0.19 14.39 5.18
CA ASP A 177 0.11 14.26 6.61
C ASP A 177 -0.12 12.84 7.16
N LEU A 178 -0.73 11.97 6.34
CA LEU A 178 -0.92 10.53 6.61
C LEU A 178 -0.02 9.65 5.71
N THR A 179 1.04 10.22 5.17
CA THR A 179 2.09 9.53 4.42
C THR A 179 3.46 9.95 4.91
N VAL A 180 4.49 9.17 4.62
CA VAL A 180 5.90 9.53 4.80
C VAL A 180 6.72 9.06 3.61
N PRO A 181 7.62 9.89 3.06
CA PRO A 181 8.51 9.49 1.97
C PRO A 181 9.78 8.83 2.50
N VAL A 182 10.53 8.17 1.63
CA VAL A 182 11.88 7.65 1.93
C VAL A 182 12.86 8.79 2.22
N SER A 183 12.74 9.91 1.48
CA SER A 183 13.47 11.15 1.72
C SER A 183 12.64 12.36 1.32
N ALA A 184 12.97 13.54 1.84
CA ALA A 184 12.28 14.78 1.51
C ALA A 184 12.32 15.10 0.02
N GLU A 185 13.45 14.82 -0.66
CA GLU A 185 13.63 15.04 -2.10
C GLU A 185 12.72 14.12 -2.92
N LEU A 186 12.72 12.82 -2.61
CA LEU A 186 11.86 11.84 -3.28
C LEU A 186 10.39 12.11 -3.03
N GLY A 187 10.03 12.54 -1.82
CA GLY A 187 8.66 12.95 -1.49
C GLY A 187 8.21 14.15 -2.32
N GLN A 188 9.05 15.16 -2.48
CA GLN A 188 8.72 16.33 -3.31
C GLN A 188 8.56 15.93 -4.78
N ALA A 189 9.42 15.07 -5.30
CA ALA A 189 9.32 14.56 -6.67
C ALA A 189 8.00 13.78 -6.87
N ALA A 190 7.67 12.90 -5.93
CA ALA A 190 6.42 12.13 -5.96
C ALA A 190 5.16 13.02 -5.95
N ARG A 191 5.13 14.04 -5.08
CA ARG A 191 4.03 15.00 -5.03
C ARG A 191 3.87 15.76 -6.34
N THR A 192 4.98 16.19 -6.95
CA THR A 192 4.97 16.86 -8.25
C THR A 192 4.40 15.95 -9.33
N GLU A 193 4.81 14.67 -9.35
CA GLU A 193 4.31 13.69 -10.32
C GLU A 193 2.83 13.38 -10.11
N MET A 194 2.38 13.19 -8.86
CA MET A 194 0.97 12.96 -8.54
C MET A 194 0.09 14.14 -8.97
N GLN A 195 0.51 15.37 -8.68
CA GLN A 195 -0.23 16.58 -9.11
C GLN A 195 -0.26 16.74 -10.63
N ALA A 196 0.81 16.38 -11.35
CA ALA A 196 0.84 16.39 -12.80
C ALA A 196 -0.10 15.36 -13.45
N ASN A 197 -0.56 14.37 -12.68
CA ASN A 197 -1.53 13.34 -13.06
C ASN A 197 -2.91 13.56 -12.42
N ASP A 198 -3.26 14.81 -12.11
CA ASP A 198 -4.58 15.20 -11.56
C ASP A 198 -4.95 14.53 -10.22
N ILE A 199 -3.95 14.12 -9.44
CA ILE A 199 -4.16 13.59 -8.09
C ILE A 199 -4.17 14.76 -7.10
N GLU A 200 -5.23 14.83 -6.29
CA GLU A 200 -5.38 15.88 -5.28
C GLU A 200 -4.54 15.56 -4.03
N LEU A 201 -3.69 16.50 -3.61
CA LEU A 201 -2.95 16.38 -2.36
C LEU A 201 -3.69 17.17 -1.28
N VAL A 202 -4.07 16.48 -0.19
CA VAL A 202 -4.88 17.05 0.88
C VAL A 202 -4.25 16.82 2.25
N HIS A 203 -4.82 17.45 3.27
CA HIS A 203 -4.55 17.18 4.69
C HIS A 203 -5.80 16.61 5.35
N SER A 204 -5.59 15.76 6.38
CA SER A 204 -6.67 15.11 7.15
C SER A 204 -7.42 16.08 8.08
#